data_95fc3a9aeafa1b55ca0506e2e8b7b87b
#
_entry.id   95fc3a9aeafa1b55ca0506e2e8b7b87b
#
_cell.length_a   1.000
_cell.length_b   1.000
_cell.length_c   1.000
_cell.angle_alpha   90.00
_cell.angle_beta   90.00
_cell.angle_gamma   90.00
#
_symmetry.space_group_name_H-M   'P 1'
#
loop_
_entity.id
_entity.type
_entity.pdbx_description
1 polymer ?
#
loop_
_entity_poly.entity_id
_entity_poly.type
_entity_poly.pdbx_seq_one_letter_code
_entity_poly.pdbx_strand_id
1 'polypeptide(L)'
;MPKSTGLLSRELTEYPVGGKRIWLLFIAILANFIASYEAQIAPVLPLLINDLDITLAQYGVVAAISVIASAISGLIVAPLSDKYGRVRFLVPGLFLTAVCVYCMALVSSLSELLLLRILLAFVDGLALGTTAGLVRDFSPRLGRALAFGFWTFGPVGSNFFAAAMAGWTLPIYKTWQSQFIIGGTVAAISAIVIMFCIRDLSPKLRSHVIENEEELNKKAAGEKQAVVKPKMRDILAAPHIWTLAIGVSLFLLTYLTIASFGPKMLVDAFGYEAHEAAGIAKYFWLFNLGTLLIAGWISDRLQLRKIVSLTGCILFALYMVFFISLFGKEVSDGAMIIYTSILGGLIGICYGPWCALFSENIEDVNPSLQSSGWAVFGLVSKITGILTSLIVPLVVASSGWDTWLWIAVGVGVIIYIPCLISGKGPWLRRKTGANPVTTVQ
;
A
#
# COMPACT_ATOMS: atom_id res chain seq x y z
N MET A 1 23.53 34.56 -12.22
CA MET A 1 24.20 34.24 -10.94
C MET A 1 23.45 33.07 -10.32
N PRO A 2 24.07 31.94 -10.05
CA PRO A 2 23.41 30.86 -9.33
C PRO A 2 23.15 31.33 -7.89
N LYS A 3 21.88 31.38 -7.50
CA LYS A 3 21.49 31.62 -6.10
C LYS A 3 22.12 30.52 -5.26
N SER A 4 22.93 30.92 -4.29
CA SER A 4 23.56 30.04 -3.32
C SER A 4 22.52 29.05 -2.79
N THR A 5 22.78 27.77 -2.97
CA THR A 5 22.02 26.67 -2.38
C THR A 5 22.26 26.67 -0.88
N GLY A 6 21.53 27.51 -0.15
CA GLY A 6 21.51 27.43 1.30
C GLY A 6 20.99 26.05 1.72
N LEU A 7 21.41 25.58 2.90
CA LEU A 7 20.97 24.31 3.53
C LEU A 7 19.43 24.13 3.55
N LEU A 8 18.68 25.22 3.42
CA LEU A 8 17.22 25.26 3.38
C LEU A 8 16.61 25.32 1.97
N SER A 9 17.43 25.38 0.92
CA SER A 9 16.93 25.34 -0.47
C SER A 9 16.39 23.94 -0.77
N ARG A 10 15.07 23.82 -0.87
CA ARG A 10 14.37 22.54 -1.11
C ARG A 10 14.19 22.22 -2.59
N GLU A 11 14.57 23.11 -3.48
CA GLU A 11 14.38 22.97 -4.93
C GLU A 11 15.69 22.59 -5.64
N LEU A 12 15.62 21.55 -6.47
CA LEU A 12 16.69 21.15 -7.35
C LEU A 12 16.56 21.90 -8.68
N THR A 13 17.63 22.55 -9.10
CA THR A 13 17.75 23.22 -10.41
C THR A 13 18.32 22.32 -11.50
N GLU A 14 18.97 21.21 -11.09
CA GLU A 14 19.52 20.20 -11.98
C GLU A 14 18.95 18.83 -11.63
N TYR A 15 18.76 17.98 -12.66
CA TYR A 15 18.22 16.64 -12.47
C TYR A 15 19.21 15.76 -11.72
N PRO A 16 18.81 15.09 -10.62
CA PRO A 16 19.72 14.26 -9.85
C PRO A 16 20.10 12.99 -10.62
N VAL A 17 21.36 12.63 -10.60
CA VAL A 17 21.90 11.43 -11.25
C VAL A 17 22.61 10.50 -10.24
N GLY A 18 22.75 9.23 -10.59
CA GLY A 18 23.48 8.24 -9.79
C GLY A 18 22.98 8.10 -8.35
N GLY A 19 23.92 8.05 -7.40
CA GLY A 19 23.61 7.82 -5.97
C GLY A 19 22.72 8.89 -5.35
N LYS A 20 22.80 10.14 -5.78
CA LYS A 20 21.93 11.22 -5.29
C LYS A 20 20.46 10.97 -5.61
N ARG A 21 20.17 10.42 -6.79
CA ARG A 21 18.82 10.05 -7.21
C ARG A 21 18.28 8.89 -6.37
N ILE A 22 19.10 7.84 -6.18
CA ILE A 22 18.72 6.68 -5.34
C ILE A 22 18.43 7.12 -3.91
N TRP A 23 19.25 8.02 -3.37
CA TRP A 23 19.03 8.60 -2.04
C TRP A 23 17.71 9.35 -1.94
N LEU A 24 17.36 10.19 -2.90
CA LEU A 24 16.09 10.92 -2.92
C LEU A 24 14.89 9.99 -3.05
N LEU A 25 15.00 8.92 -3.84
CA LEU A 25 13.99 7.87 -3.90
C LEU A 25 13.82 7.16 -2.57
N PHE A 26 14.92 6.80 -1.91
CA PHE A 26 14.88 6.18 -0.58
C PHE A 26 14.20 7.10 0.44
N ILE A 27 14.52 8.39 0.46
CA ILE A 27 13.87 9.37 1.36
C ILE A 27 12.38 9.52 1.05
N ALA A 28 11.96 9.48 -0.22
CA ALA A 28 10.54 9.50 -0.58
C ALA A 28 9.80 8.23 -0.10
N ILE A 29 10.45 7.07 -0.18
CA ILE A 29 9.91 5.80 0.33
C ILE A 29 9.82 5.83 1.86
N LEU A 30 10.86 6.34 2.53
CA LEU A 30 10.85 6.51 3.98
C LEU A 30 9.74 7.47 4.44
N ALA A 31 9.49 8.54 3.69
CA ALA A 31 8.38 9.45 3.98
C ALA A 31 7.02 8.76 3.86
N ASN A 32 6.83 7.92 2.85
CA ASN A 32 5.63 7.09 2.69
C ASN A 32 5.48 6.07 3.83
N PHE A 33 6.58 5.43 4.22
CA PHE A 33 6.63 4.51 5.36
C PHE A 33 6.16 5.18 6.66
N ILE A 34 6.68 6.38 6.97
CA ILE A 34 6.31 7.10 8.20
C ILE A 34 4.86 7.60 8.15
N ALA A 35 4.38 8.05 7.00
CA ALA A 35 2.99 8.49 6.87
C ALA A 35 2.01 7.33 7.03
N SER A 36 2.36 6.14 6.58
CA SER A 36 1.56 4.91 6.73
C SER A 36 1.60 4.34 8.16
N TYR A 37 2.11 5.11 9.13
CA TYR A 37 2.23 4.69 10.53
C TYR A 37 0.89 4.50 11.25
N GLU A 38 -0.20 4.86 10.59
CA GLU A 38 -1.57 4.48 10.94
C GLU A 38 -1.73 2.97 11.20
N ALA A 39 -0.94 2.15 10.53
CA ALA A 39 -0.85 0.70 10.73
C ALA A 39 -0.45 0.28 12.15
N GLN A 40 0.03 1.20 12.99
CA GLN A 40 0.42 0.93 14.37
C GLN A 40 -0.72 0.54 15.29
N ILE A 41 -1.95 0.87 14.93
CA ILE A 41 -3.12 0.56 15.77
C ILE A 41 -3.43 -0.93 15.75
N ALA A 42 -3.31 -1.60 14.62
CA ALA A 42 -3.70 -3.00 14.48
C ALA A 42 -3.00 -3.93 15.50
N PRO A 43 -1.68 -3.82 15.78
CA PRO A 43 -1.01 -4.63 16.80
C PRO A 43 -1.50 -4.40 18.22
N VAL A 44 -1.97 -3.20 18.54
CA VAL A 44 -2.43 -2.83 19.88
C VAL A 44 -3.95 -2.82 20.02
N LEU A 45 -4.67 -3.08 18.95
CA LEU A 45 -6.13 -3.01 18.91
C LEU A 45 -6.83 -3.83 20.02
N PRO A 46 -6.38 -5.06 20.36
CA PRO A 46 -7.00 -5.80 21.45
C PRO A 46 -6.95 -5.06 22.79
N LEU A 47 -5.81 -4.44 23.12
CA LEU A 47 -5.63 -3.68 24.35
C LEU A 47 -6.42 -2.36 24.33
N LEU A 48 -6.39 -1.66 23.20
CA LEU A 48 -7.05 -0.38 23.01
C LEU A 48 -8.58 -0.50 23.15
N ILE A 49 -9.18 -1.52 22.54
CA ILE A 49 -10.63 -1.78 22.64
C ILE A 49 -11.02 -2.02 24.09
N ASN A 50 -10.25 -2.83 24.82
CA ASN A 50 -10.54 -3.16 26.21
C ASN A 50 -10.37 -1.95 27.14
N ASP A 51 -9.33 -1.13 26.93
CA ASP A 51 -9.03 0.02 27.79
C ASP A 51 -10.02 1.18 27.59
N LEU A 52 -10.47 1.40 26.36
CA LEU A 52 -11.46 2.42 26.03
C LEU A 52 -12.92 1.96 26.18
N ASP A 53 -13.15 0.71 26.57
CA ASP A 53 -14.49 0.08 26.67
C ASP A 53 -15.34 0.30 25.40
N ILE A 54 -14.73 0.08 24.23
CA ILE A 54 -15.39 0.23 22.93
C ILE A 54 -15.57 -1.12 22.25
N THR A 55 -16.63 -1.21 21.44
CA THR A 55 -16.88 -2.41 20.65
C THR A 55 -16.04 -2.44 19.36
N LEU A 56 -15.82 -3.64 18.82
CA LEU A 56 -15.16 -3.80 17.51
C LEU A 56 -15.94 -3.06 16.40
N ALA A 57 -17.28 -3.00 16.50
CA ALA A 57 -18.14 -2.28 15.57
C ALA A 57 -17.90 -0.76 15.62
N GLN A 58 -17.79 -0.18 16.82
CA GLN A 58 -17.45 1.24 16.97
C GLN A 58 -16.08 1.56 16.39
N TYR A 59 -15.08 0.71 16.65
CA TYR A 59 -13.77 0.85 16.02
C TYR A 59 -13.85 0.72 14.49
N GLY A 60 -14.66 -0.20 13.97
CA GLY A 60 -14.89 -0.35 12.51
C GLY A 60 -15.43 0.94 11.86
N VAL A 61 -16.34 1.65 12.54
CA VAL A 61 -16.83 2.96 12.08
C VAL A 61 -15.71 3.99 12.09
N VAL A 62 -14.89 4.04 13.15
CA VAL A 62 -13.71 4.94 13.21
C VAL A 62 -12.75 4.66 12.04
N ALA A 63 -12.46 3.39 11.78
CA ALA A 63 -11.59 3.00 10.66
C ALA A 63 -12.19 3.39 9.30
N ALA A 64 -13.47 3.17 9.08
CA ALA A 64 -14.16 3.54 7.84
C ALA A 64 -14.11 5.05 7.56
N ILE A 65 -14.40 5.88 8.58
CA ILE A 65 -14.34 7.34 8.48
C ILE A 65 -12.90 7.80 8.19
N SER A 66 -11.91 7.14 8.80
CA SER A 66 -10.50 7.42 8.54
C SER A 66 -10.11 7.16 7.08
N VAL A 67 -10.55 6.05 6.49
CA VAL A 67 -10.31 5.76 5.06
C VAL A 67 -10.95 6.81 4.16
N ILE A 68 -12.14 7.31 4.51
CA ILE A 68 -12.79 8.43 3.78
C ILE A 68 -11.93 9.70 3.87
N ALA A 69 -11.43 10.03 5.07
CA ALA A 69 -10.58 11.21 5.26
C ALA A 69 -9.28 11.11 4.44
N SER A 70 -8.64 9.93 4.38
CA SER A 70 -7.47 9.68 3.53
C SER A 70 -7.81 9.84 2.05
N ALA A 71 -8.98 9.38 1.60
CA ALA A 71 -9.41 9.53 0.21
C ALA A 71 -9.61 11.01 -0.17
N ILE A 72 -10.30 11.76 0.68
CA ILE A 72 -10.56 13.20 0.49
C ILE A 72 -9.24 13.98 0.47
N SER A 73 -8.34 13.69 1.40
CA SER A 73 -7.02 14.33 1.46
C SER A 73 -6.23 14.12 0.17
N GLY A 74 -6.16 12.88 -0.33
CA GLY A 74 -5.47 12.56 -1.58
C GLY A 74 -6.04 13.34 -2.78
N LEU A 75 -7.37 13.48 -2.87
CA LEU A 75 -8.02 14.22 -3.95
C LEU A 75 -7.77 15.72 -3.89
N ILE A 76 -7.72 16.32 -2.71
CA ILE A 76 -7.54 17.76 -2.53
C ILE A 76 -6.05 18.14 -2.60
N VAL A 77 -5.21 17.39 -1.89
CA VAL A 77 -3.81 17.80 -1.68
C VAL A 77 -2.93 17.43 -2.88
N ALA A 78 -3.22 16.36 -3.61
CA ALA A 78 -2.38 15.97 -4.74
C ALA A 78 -2.28 17.06 -5.82
N PRO A 79 -3.38 17.66 -6.32
CA PRO A 79 -3.30 18.76 -7.29
C PRO A 79 -2.63 20.02 -6.71
N LEU A 80 -2.87 20.32 -5.43
CA LEU A 80 -2.23 21.47 -4.76
C LEU A 80 -0.73 21.25 -4.63
N SER A 81 -0.30 20.05 -4.28
CA SER A 81 1.11 19.69 -4.15
C SER A 81 1.85 19.72 -5.49
N ASP A 82 1.20 19.35 -6.58
CA ASP A 82 1.75 19.47 -7.93
C ASP A 82 1.97 20.94 -8.33
N LYS A 83 1.06 21.83 -7.91
CA LYS A 83 1.15 23.27 -8.23
C LYS A 83 2.15 24.03 -7.36
N TYR A 84 2.16 23.76 -6.05
CA TYR A 84 2.93 24.56 -5.07
C TYR A 84 4.22 23.89 -4.58
N GLY A 85 4.49 22.66 -5.01
CA GLY A 85 5.63 21.85 -4.61
C GLY A 85 5.25 20.79 -3.56
N ARG A 86 5.67 19.55 -3.81
CA ARG A 86 5.26 18.37 -3.01
C ARG A 86 5.87 18.39 -1.62
N VAL A 87 7.14 18.76 -1.51
CA VAL A 87 7.87 18.80 -0.23
C VAL A 87 7.27 19.80 0.75
N ARG A 88 6.63 20.88 0.25
CA ARG A 88 5.96 21.89 1.08
C ARG A 88 4.75 21.35 1.84
N PHE A 89 4.09 20.35 1.30
CA PHE A 89 2.95 19.67 1.95
C PHE A 89 3.42 18.45 2.75
N LEU A 90 4.34 17.69 2.21
CA LEU A 90 4.79 16.43 2.82
C LEU A 90 5.49 16.65 4.16
N VAL A 91 6.43 17.58 4.25
CA VAL A 91 7.21 17.79 5.49
C VAL A 91 6.33 18.25 6.66
N PRO A 92 5.46 19.28 6.54
CA PRO A 92 4.53 19.63 7.62
C PRO A 92 3.59 18.47 7.97
N GLY A 93 3.14 17.70 6.96
CA GLY A 93 2.33 16.50 7.16
C GLY A 93 3.02 15.48 8.05
N LEU A 94 4.30 15.17 7.81
CA LEU A 94 5.05 14.22 8.63
C LEU A 94 5.24 14.69 10.09
N PHE A 95 5.44 15.98 10.30
CA PHE A 95 5.45 16.53 11.68
C PHE A 95 4.09 16.42 12.34
N LEU A 96 3.00 16.68 11.57
CA LEU A 96 1.65 16.49 12.10
C LEU A 96 1.40 15.00 12.43
N THR A 97 1.88 14.06 11.60
CA THR A 97 1.84 12.62 11.92
C THR A 97 2.49 12.35 13.27
N ALA A 98 3.72 12.85 13.48
CA ALA A 98 4.44 12.63 14.73
C ALA A 98 3.66 13.17 15.94
N VAL A 99 3.12 14.39 15.83
CA VAL A 99 2.29 14.99 16.90
C VAL A 99 1.03 14.18 17.14
N CYS A 100 0.29 13.81 16.10
CA CYS A 100 -0.93 13.01 16.24
C CYS A 100 -0.64 11.63 16.85
N VAL A 101 0.48 10.98 16.47
CA VAL A 101 0.88 9.69 17.06
C VAL A 101 1.18 9.83 18.55
N TYR A 102 1.86 10.90 18.98
CA TYR A 102 2.04 11.15 20.42
C TYR A 102 0.70 11.41 21.13
N CYS A 103 -0.19 12.19 20.50
CA CYS A 103 -1.51 12.47 21.07
C CYS A 103 -2.36 11.20 21.18
N MET A 104 -2.16 10.20 20.31
CA MET A 104 -2.84 8.90 20.43
C MET A 104 -2.56 8.22 21.78
N ALA A 105 -1.40 8.42 22.40
CA ALA A 105 -1.10 7.87 23.72
C ALA A 105 -1.94 8.50 24.85
N LEU A 106 -2.60 9.63 24.59
CA LEU A 106 -3.42 10.38 25.56
C LEU A 106 -4.92 10.16 25.37
N VAL A 107 -5.30 9.35 24.37
CA VAL A 107 -6.72 9.07 24.07
C VAL A 107 -7.39 8.36 25.23
N SER A 108 -8.54 8.88 25.63
CA SER A 108 -9.37 8.36 26.72
C SER A 108 -10.83 8.11 26.30
N SER A 109 -11.20 8.47 25.09
CA SER A 109 -12.58 8.35 24.60
C SER A 109 -12.65 8.00 23.11
N LEU A 110 -13.78 7.43 22.67
CA LEU A 110 -14.06 7.12 21.27
C LEU A 110 -14.01 8.37 20.37
N SER A 111 -14.46 9.52 20.86
CA SER A 111 -14.46 10.77 20.11
C SER A 111 -13.04 11.31 19.87
N GLU A 112 -12.17 11.21 20.86
CA GLU A 112 -10.76 11.58 20.72
C GLU A 112 -10.03 10.64 19.76
N LEU A 113 -10.29 9.33 19.88
CA LEU A 113 -9.79 8.32 18.96
C LEU A 113 -10.19 8.65 17.52
N LEU A 114 -11.48 8.93 17.28
CA LEU A 114 -12.00 9.28 15.96
C LEU A 114 -11.31 10.52 15.40
N LEU A 115 -11.18 11.59 16.19
CA LEU A 115 -10.55 12.84 15.75
C LEU A 115 -9.10 12.63 15.32
N LEU A 116 -8.30 11.96 16.16
CA LEU A 116 -6.90 11.72 15.86
C LEU A 116 -6.71 10.75 14.69
N ARG A 117 -7.58 9.76 14.56
CA ARG A 117 -7.60 8.85 13.42
C ARG A 117 -7.91 9.57 12.11
N ILE A 118 -8.85 10.51 12.10
CA ILE A 118 -9.15 11.34 10.94
C ILE A 118 -7.93 12.17 10.54
N LEU A 119 -7.25 12.81 11.50
CA LEU A 119 -6.07 13.61 11.24
C LEU A 119 -4.91 12.77 10.70
N LEU A 120 -4.62 11.61 11.31
CA LEU A 120 -3.59 10.69 10.83
C LEU A 120 -3.88 10.21 9.40
N ALA A 121 -5.10 9.78 9.14
CA ALA A 121 -5.51 9.30 7.83
C ALA A 121 -5.50 10.42 6.77
N PHE A 122 -5.78 11.66 7.17
CA PHE A 122 -5.65 12.81 6.27
C PHE A 122 -4.21 13.01 5.83
N VAL A 123 -3.24 12.88 6.75
CA VAL A 123 -1.82 12.96 6.41
C VAL A 123 -1.36 11.77 5.57
N ASP A 124 -1.85 10.55 5.85
CA ASP A 124 -1.57 9.38 5.03
C ASP A 124 -2.00 9.59 3.57
N GLY A 125 -3.22 10.07 3.35
CA GLY A 125 -3.72 10.40 2.00
C GLY A 125 -2.90 11.46 1.28
N LEU A 126 -2.46 12.50 2.01
CA LEU A 126 -1.55 13.53 1.51
C LEU A 126 -0.20 12.93 1.10
N ALA A 127 0.39 12.12 1.97
CA ALA A 127 1.71 11.53 1.75
C ALA A 127 1.70 10.54 0.59
N LEU A 128 0.66 9.74 0.45
CA LEU A 128 0.50 8.77 -0.64
C LEU A 128 0.59 9.47 -2.01
N GLY A 129 -0.15 10.56 -2.21
CA GLY A 129 -0.13 11.33 -3.45
C GLY A 129 1.20 12.05 -3.69
N THR A 130 1.74 12.71 -2.68
CA THR A 130 2.98 13.50 -2.81
C THR A 130 4.21 12.62 -3.00
N THR A 131 4.33 11.50 -2.29
CA THR A 131 5.47 10.58 -2.42
C THR A 131 5.44 9.80 -3.73
N ALA A 132 4.27 9.36 -4.19
CA ALA A 132 4.13 8.76 -5.53
C ALA A 132 4.60 9.72 -6.63
N GLY A 133 4.24 11.00 -6.50
CA GLY A 133 4.71 12.05 -7.40
C GLY A 133 6.23 12.26 -7.34
N LEU A 134 6.85 12.24 -6.16
CA LEU A 134 8.31 12.34 -6.01
C LEU A 134 9.01 11.13 -6.62
N VAL A 135 8.48 9.92 -6.42
CA VAL A 135 9.02 8.70 -7.04
C VAL A 135 8.98 8.82 -8.56
N ARG A 136 7.88 9.33 -9.14
CA ARG A 136 7.81 9.59 -10.58
C ARG A 136 8.86 10.58 -11.05
N ASP A 137 9.03 11.69 -10.32
CA ASP A 137 9.97 12.76 -10.70
C ASP A 137 11.44 12.30 -10.64
N PHE A 138 11.77 11.40 -9.72
CA PHE A 138 13.15 10.89 -9.57
C PHE A 138 13.40 9.56 -10.29
N SER A 139 12.39 8.97 -10.94
CA SER A 139 12.56 7.70 -11.66
C SER A 139 12.56 7.95 -13.17
N PRO A 140 13.62 7.55 -13.90
CA PRO A 140 13.56 7.52 -15.36
C PRO A 140 12.49 6.52 -15.81
N ARG A 141 11.98 6.69 -17.01
CA ARG A 141 10.94 5.83 -17.57
C ARG A 141 11.33 4.33 -17.53
N LEU A 142 12.59 4.04 -17.87
CA LEU A 142 13.22 2.72 -17.67
C LEU A 142 13.57 2.56 -16.18
N GLY A 143 12.91 1.63 -15.50
CA GLY A 143 13.08 1.37 -14.06
C GLY A 143 12.04 2.03 -13.14
N ARG A 144 11.08 2.79 -13.67
CA ARG A 144 10.00 3.40 -12.90
C ARG A 144 9.12 2.35 -12.22
N ALA A 145 8.84 1.23 -12.89
CA ALA A 145 8.09 0.12 -12.31
C ALA A 145 8.80 -0.44 -11.06
N LEU A 146 10.12 -0.61 -11.12
CA LEU A 146 10.92 -1.04 -9.97
C LEU A 146 10.87 -0.01 -8.83
N ALA A 147 10.96 1.28 -9.13
CA ALA A 147 10.87 2.34 -8.13
C ALA A 147 9.51 2.40 -7.45
N PHE A 148 8.41 2.21 -8.18
CA PHE A 148 7.07 2.05 -7.60
C PHE A 148 6.93 0.74 -6.83
N GLY A 149 7.53 -0.35 -7.28
CA GLY A 149 7.62 -1.59 -6.51
C GLY A 149 8.27 -1.36 -5.14
N PHE A 150 9.39 -0.63 -5.09
CA PHE A 150 9.99 -0.22 -3.82
C PHE A 150 9.13 0.76 -3.03
N TRP A 151 8.37 1.62 -3.68
CA TRP A 151 7.47 2.54 -2.99
C TRP A 151 6.35 1.81 -2.22
N THR A 152 5.87 0.65 -2.71
CA THR A 152 4.89 -0.19 -1.99
C THR A 152 5.45 -0.79 -0.70
N PHE A 153 6.79 -0.79 -0.50
CA PHE A 153 7.41 -1.11 0.78
C PHE A 153 6.99 -0.16 1.91
N GLY A 154 6.60 1.09 1.60
CA GLY A 154 6.14 2.03 2.61
C GLY A 154 5.02 1.43 3.47
N PRO A 155 3.83 1.17 2.93
CA PRO A 155 2.71 0.63 3.69
C PRO A 155 2.96 -0.77 4.26
N VAL A 156 3.51 -1.71 3.48
CA VAL A 156 3.74 -3.08 3.95
C VAL A 156 4.84 -3.13 5.01
N GLY A 157 5.91 -2.37 4.80
CA GLY A 157 7.02 -2.26 5.75
C GLY A 157 6.60 -1.60 7.07
N SER A 158 5.69 -0.60 7.02
CA SER A 158 5.18 0.02 8.25
C SER A 158 4.35 -0.96 9.08
N ASN A 159 3.53 -1.79 8.46
CA ASN A 159 2.81 -2.87 9.15
C ASN A 159 3.76 -3.89 9.78
N PHE A 160 4.79 -4.33 9.04
CA PHE A 160 5.82 -5.21 9.59
C PHE A 160 6.51 -4.58 10.80
N PHE A 161 6.96 -3.35 10.66
CA PHE A 161 7.69 -2.64 11.73
C PHE A 161 6.80 -2.43 12.96
N ALA A 162 5.56 -2.00 12.79
CA ALA A 162 4.61 -1.81 13.87
C ALA A 162 4.33 -3.13 14.61
N ALA A 163 4.12 -4.22 13.89
CA ALA A 163 3.89 -5.53 14.48
C ALA A 163 5.14 -6.07 15.20
N ALA A 164 6.33 -5.90 14.61
CA ALA A 164 7.59 -6.31 15.22
C ALA A 164 7.89 -5.51 16.50
N MET A 165 7.70 -4.20 16.45
CA MET A 165 7.91 -3.31 17.59
C MET A 165 6.96 -3.67 18.73
N ALA A 166 5.66 -3.86 18.44
CA ALA A 166 4.69 -4.25 19.45
C ALA A 166 5.02 -5.63 20.06
N GLY A 167 5.36 -6.61 19.24
CA GLY A 167 5.76 -7.94 19.72
C GLY A 167 6.97 -7.93 20.66
N TRP A 168 7.91 -6.99 20.46
CA TRP A 168 9.12 -6.89 21.30
C TRP A 168 8.94 -6.00 22.54
N THR A 169 8.16 -4.95 22.44
CA THR A 169 8.11 -3.91 23.48
C THR A 169 6.89 -4.01 24.39
N LEU A 170 5.76 -4.58 23.94
CA LEU A 170 4.59 -4.82 24.79
C LEU A 170 4.88 -5.72 26.01
N PRO A 171 5.69 -6.78 25.94
CA PRO A 171 6.06 -7.56 27.13
C PRO A 171 6.77 -6.72 28.20
N ILE A 172 7.49 -5.67 27.78
CA ILE A 172 8.29 -4.79 28.66
C ILE A 172 7.37 -3.71 29.27
N TYR A 173 6.64 -2.97 28.42
CA TYR A 173 5.90 -1.78 28.86
C TYR A 173 4.43 -2.09 29.23
N LYS A 174 3.87 -3.19 28.75
CA LYS A 174 2.51 -3.70 29.04
C LYS A 174 1.36 -2.76 28.72
N THR A 175 1.60 -1.62 28.11
CA THR A 175 0.60 -0.61 27.78
C THR A 175 0.57 -0.34 26.28
N TRP A 176 -0.61 -0.19 25.72
CA TRP A 176 -0.75 0.17 24.30
C TRP A 176 -0.25 1.58 24.01
N GLN A 177 -0.34 2.49 24.97
CA GLN A 177 0.15 3.86 24.88
C GLN A 177 1.66 3.92 24.60
N SER A 178 2.42 2.98 25.16
CA SER A 178 3.87 2.90 24.93
C SER A 178 4.23 2.76 23.44
N GLN A 179 3.41 2.07 22.67
CA GLN A 179 3.63 1.86 21.25
C GLN A 179 3.50 3.18 20.47
N PHE A 180 2.56 4.03 20.85
CA PHE A 180 2.41 5.36 20.25
C PHE A 180 3.51 6.33 20.67
N ILE A 181 4.01 6.23 21.90
CA ILE A 181 5.16 7.04 22.36
C ILE A 181 6.42 6.64 21.57
N ILE A 182 6.72 5.35 21.46
CA ILE A 182 7.87 4.85 20.70
C ILE A 182 7.72 5.26 19.23
N GLY A 183 6.54 5.03 18.68
CA GLY A 183 6.24 5.35 17.30
C GLY A 183 6.26 6.83 16.97
N GLY A 184 5.73 7.66 17.85
CA GLY A 184 5.83 9.11 17.75
C GLY A 184 7.27 9.59 17.75
N THR A 185 8.13 8.97 18.58
CA THR A 185 9.57 9.26 18.60
C THR A 185 10.24 8.90 17.27
N VAL A 186 9.96 7.71 16.74
CA VAL A 186 10.47 7.28 15.41
C VAL A 186 9.98 8.21 14.32
N ALA A 187 8.69 8.56 14.33
CA ALA A 187 8.11 9.49 13.37
C ALA A 187 8.74 10.89 13.45
N ALA A 188 8.94 11.43 14.65
CA ALA A 188 9.56 12.75 14.85
C ALA A 188 11.01 12.79 14.36
N ILE A 189 11.83 11.81 14.74
CA ILE A 189 13.22 11.70 14.27
C ILE A 189 13.26 11.58 12.75
N SER A 190 12.43 10.72 12.20
CA SER A 190 12.36 10.52 10.75
C SER A 190 11.88 11.77 10.01
N ALA A 191 10.88 12.49 10.55
CA ALA A 191 10.41 13.75 9.96
C ALA A 191 11.53 14.80 9.92
N ILE A 192 12.37 14.89 10.99
CA ILE A 192 13.53 15.76 11.02
C ILE A 192 14.55 15.36 9.95
N VAL A 193 14.91 14.07 9.87
CA VAL A 193 15.83 13.56 8.83
C VAL A 193 15.30 13.84 7.43
N ILE A 194 14.03 13.53 7.18
CA ILE A 194 13.39 13.77 5.89
C ILE A 194 13.38 15.25 5.56
N MET A 195 13.10 16.13 6.54
CA MET A 195 13.10 17.58 6.35
C MET A 195 14.43 18.10 5.79
N PHE A 196 15.56 17.55 6.24
CA PHE A 196 16.88 17.96 5.77
C PHE A 196 17.31 17.26 4.48
N CYS A 197 16.86 16.05 4.24
CA CYS A 197 17.33 15.22 3.11
C CYS A 197 16.45 15.32 1.86
N ILE A 198 15.13 15.55 2.01
CA ILE A 198 14.21 15.57 0.89
C ILE A 198 14.35 16.85 0.07
N ARG A 199 14.23 16.71 -1.25
CA ARG A 199 14.26 17.83 -2.21
C ARG A 199 13.14 17.65 -3.22
N ASP A 200 12.71 18.75 -3.81
CA ASP A 200 11.73 18.80 -4.90
C ASP A 200 12.42 19.27 -6.20
N LEU A 201 11.87 18.93 -7.35
CA LEU A 201 12.29 19.54 -8.59
C LEU A 201 11.75 20.97 -8.69
N SER A 202 12.58 21.92 -9.17
CA SER A 202 12.07 23.26 -9.44
C SER A 202 10.95 23.19 -10.48
N PRO A 203 9.96 24.11 -10.47
CA PRO A 203 8.86 24.09 -11.42
C PRO A 203 9.32 24.07 -12.88
N LYS A 204 10.41 24.80 -13.20
CA LYS A 204 11.02 24.81 -14.53
C LYS A 204 11.63 23.45 -14.91
N LEU A 205 12.34 22.82 -13.98
CA LEU A 205 12.94 21.51 -14.24
C LEU A 205 11.88 20.43 -14.38
N ARG A 206 10.80 20.53 -13.59
CA ARG A 206 9.67 19.60 -13.69
C ARG A 206 8.94 19.71 -15.02
N SER A 207 8.69 20.94 -15.53
CA SER A 207 8.08 21.12 -16.85
C SER A 207 8.97 20.54 -17.96
N HIS A 208 10.29 20.76 -17.92
CA HIS A 208 11.22 20.14 -18.86
C HIS A 208 11.22 18.61 -18.83
N VAL A 209 11.14 18.00 -17.64
CA VAL A 209 11.06 16.54 -17.51
C VAL A 209 9.77 16.02 -18.15
N ILE A 210 8.64 16.71 -17.94
CA ILE A 210 7.33 16.35 -18.52
C ILE A 210 7.36 16.51 -20.04
N GLU A 211 7.86 17.64 -20.55
CA GLU A 211 7.98 17.92 -21.97
C GLU A 211 8.88 16.90 -22.70
N ASN A 212 10.03 16.57 -22.12
CA ASN A 212 10.90 15.52 -22.65
C ASN A 212 10.24 14.14 -22.66
N GLU A 213 9.45 13.81 -21.63
CA GLU A 213 8.66 12.57 -21.62
C GLU A 213 7.60 12.55 -22.72
N GLU A 214 6.92 13.67 -22.95
CA GLU A 214 5.95 13.80 -24.02
C GLU A 214 6.59 13.67 -25.41
N GLU A 215 7.76 14.28 -25.61
CA GLU A 215 8.53 14.15 -26.86
C GLU A 215 9.01 12.73 -27.10
N LEU A 216 9.52 12.04 -26.07
CA LEU A 216 9.91 10.63 -26.16
C LEU A 216 8.71 9.73 -26.48
N ASN A 217 7.54 10.04 -25.90
CA ASN A 217 6.31 9.34 -26.20
C ASN A 217 5.85 9.57 -27.65
N LYS A 218 5.97 10.80 -28.17
CA LYS A 218 5.69 11.12 -29.57
C LYS A 218 6.61 10.37 -30.53
N LYS A 219 7.92 10.34 -30.24
CA LYS A 219 8.88 9.60 -31.05
C LYS A 219 8.67 8.09 -31.01
N ALA A 220 8.29 7.54 -29.87
CA ALA A 220 8.02 6.10 -29.72
C ALA A 220 6.70 5.66 -30.40
N ALA A 221 5.71 6.55 -30.50
CA ALA A 221 4.44 6.30 -31.18
C ALA A 221 4.50 6.35 -32.72
N GLY A 222 5.64 6.79 -33.27
CA GLY A 222 5.79 7.04 -34.72
C GLY A 222 4.97 8.25 -35.17
N GLU A 223 5.54 9.11 -36.00
CA GLU A 223 4.99 10.42 -36.43
C GLU A 223 3.64 10.36 -37.19
N LYS A 224 2.98 9.22 -37.28
CA LYS A 224 1.76 9.00 -38.08
C LYS A 224 0.43 9.02 -37.33
N GLN A 225 0.42 9.15 -36.00
CA GLN A 225 -0.84 9.34 -35.29
C GLN A 225 -0.90 10.72 -34.66
N ALA A 226 -1.88 11.52 -35.08
CA ALA A 226 -2.24 12.77 -34.41
C ALA A 226 -2.40 12.47 -32.93
N VAL A 227 -1.56 13.10 -32.07
CA VAL A 227 -1.57 12.89 -30.64
C VAL A 227 -2.88 13.39 -30.09
N VAL A 228 -3.86 12.50 -30.00
CA VAL A 228 -5.09 12.77 -29.24
C VAL A 228 -4.65 12.94 -27.79
N LYS A 229 -4.89 14.13 -27.23
CA LYS A 229 -4.58 14.39 -25.82
C LYS A 229 -5.26 13.31 -24.96
N PRO A 230 -4.50 12.55 -24.15
CA PRO A 230 -5.06 11.47 -23.35
C PRO A 230 -6.10 12.04 -22.39
N LYS A 231 -7.29 11.46 -22.37
CA LYS A 231 -8.38 11.88 -21.50
C LYS A 231 -8.62 10.83 -20.43
N MET A 232 -8.83 11.24 -19.20
CA MET A 232 -9.27 10.35 -18.11
C MET A 232 -10.46 9.48 -18.53
N ARG A 233 -11.33 10.00 -19.41
CA ARG A 233 -12.47 9.27 -19.95
C ARG A 233 -12.07 7.98 -20.64
N ASP A 234 -10.89 7.89 -21.26
CA ASP A 234 -10.43 6.71 -21.98
C ASP A 234 -10.19 5.54 -21.02
N ILE A 235 -9.63 5.80 -19.83
CA ILE A 235 -9.49 4.83 -18.74
C ILE A 235 -10.86 4.45 -18.14
N LEU A 236 -11.71 5.45 -17.88
CA LEU A 236 -13.03 5.21 -17.29
C LEU A 236 -13.94 4.41 -18.23
N ALA A 237 -13.76 4.53 -19.56
CA ALA A 237 -14.49 3.80 -20.58
C ALA A 237 -13.91 2.38 -20.85
N ALA A 238 -12.78 2.01 -20.24
CA ALA A 238 -12.13 0.72 -20.45
C ALA A 238 -12.61 -0.32 -19.41
N PRO A 239 -13.56 -1.22 -19.73
CA PRO A 239 -14.18 -2.11 -18.74
C PRO A 239 -13.18 -3.08 -18.11
N HIS A 240 -12.15 -3.51 -18.84
CA HIS A 240 -11.11 -4.42 -18.32
C HIS A 240 -10.25 -3.78 -17.20
N ILE A 241 -10.13 -2.46 -17.16
CA ILE A 241 -9.45 -1.75 -16.05
C ILE A 241 -10.30 -1.85 -14.77
N TRP A 242 -11.61 -1.64 -14.89
CA TRP A 242 -12.54 -1.78 -13.76
C TRP A 242 -12.63 -3.22 -13.26
N THR A 243 -12.76 -4.19 -14.16
CA THR A 243 -12.87 -5.60 -13.77
C THR A 243 -11.60 -6.08 -13.05
N LEU A 244 -10.41 -5.71 -13.55
CA LEU A 244 -9.15 -6.04 -12.87
C LEU A 244 -9.05 -5.36 -11.49
N ALA A 245 -9.43 -4.08 -11.39
CA ALA A 245 -9.40 -3.34 -10.13
C ALA A 245 -10.39 -3.91 -9.10
N ILE A 246 -11.63 -4.20 -9.50
CA ILE A 246 -12.66 -4.79 -8.64
C ILE A 246 -12.25 -6.20 -8.21
N GLY A 247 -11.81 -7.03 -9.16
CA GLY A 247 -11.42 -8.41 -8.87
C GLY A 247 -10.34 -8.49 -7.79
N VAL A 248 -9.24 -7.75 -7.95
CA VAL A 248 -8.16 -7.77 -6.96
C VAL A 248 -8.55 -7.10 -5.64
N SER A 249 -9.34 -6.03 -5.67
CA SER A 249 -9.77 -5.37 -4.43
C SER A 249 -10.62 -6.30 -3.57
N LEU A 250 -11.47 -7.11 -4.19
CA LEU A 250 -12.25 -8.13 -3.48
C LEU A 250 -11.39 -9.34 -3.06
N PHE A 251 -10.41 -9.75 -3.85
CA PHE A 251 -9.41 -10.74 -3.42
C PHE A 251 -8.65 -10.27 -2.18
N LEU A 252 -8.34 -8.99 -2.08
CA LEU A 252 -7.65 -8.38 -0.95
C LEU A 252 -8.52 -8.20 0.31
N LEU A 253 -9.79 -8.67 0.36
CA LEU A 253 -10.61 -8.62 1.58
C LEU A 253 -9.92 -9.28 2.77
N THR A 254 -9.32 -10.46 2.58
CA THR A 254 -8.55 -11.14 3.64
C THR A 254 -7.34 -10.32 4.07
N TYR A 255 -6.60 -9.75 3.11
CA TYR A 255 -5.46 -8.86 3.39
C TYR A 255 -5.88 -7.63 4.20
N LEU A 256 -6.96 -6.95 3.80
CA LEU A 256 -7.49 -5.77 4.48
C LEU A 256 -7.99 -6.12 5.89
N THR A 257 -8.60 -7.30 6.05
CA THR A 257 -9.00 -7.82 7.37
C THR A 257 -7.78 -8.01 8.28
N ILE A 258 -6.73 -8.64 7.79
CA ILE A 258 -5.50 -8.86 8.56
C ILE A 258 -4.80 -7.53 8.85
N ALA A 259 -4.81 -6.59 7.91
CA ALA A 259 -4.21 -5.28 8.09
C ALA A 259 -4.88 -4.47 9.20
N SER A 260 -6.21 -4.56 9.32
CA SER A 260 -6.97 -3.78 10.30
C SER A 260 -7.22 -4.54 11.62
N PHE A 261 -7.39 -5.86 11.55
CA PHE A 261 -7.91 -6.67 12.65
C PHE A 261 -7.08 -7.94 12.92
N GLY A 262 -5.99 -8.21 12.19
CA GLY A 262 -5.24 -9.45 12.29
C GLY A 262 -4.84 -9.85 13.72
N PRO A 263 -4.15 -9.00 14.48
CA PRO A 263 -3.81 -9.29 15.88
C PRO A 263 -5.06 -9.51 16.76
N LYS A 264 -6.15 -8.73 16.56
CA LYS A 264 -7.42 -8.93 17.29
C LYS A 264 -8.04 -10.29 16.96
N MET A 265 -8.02 -10.70 15.70
CA MET A 265 -8.47 -12.02 15.29
C MET A 265 -7.67 -13.14 15.98
N LEU A 266 -6.35 -13.01 16.07
CA LEU A 266 -5.49 -14.00 16.73
C LEU A 266 -5.79 -14.09 18.24
N VAL A 267 -6.03 -12.96 18.90
CA VAL A 267 -6.44 -12.92 20.31
C VAL A 267 -7.80 -13.59 20.51
N ASP A 268 -8.80 -13.20 19.70
CA ASP A 268 -10.19 -13.66 19.89
C ASP A 268 -10.40 -15.13 19.52
N ALA A 269 -9.75 -15.58 18.44
CA ALA A 269 -10.01 -16.91 17.88
C ALA A 269 -9.09 -18.00 18.40
N PHE A 270 -7.86 -17.65 18.84
CA PHE A 270 -6.84 -18.60 19.27
C PHE A 270 -6.33 -18.37 20.69
N GLY A 271 -6.79 -17.29 21.37
CA GLY A 271 -6.45 -17.03 22.76
C GLY A 271 -5.05 -16.50 23.01
N TYR A 272 -4.34 -16.02 21.97
CA TYR A 272 -3.01 -15.43 22.14
C TYR A 272 -3.05 -14.15 22.95
N GLU A 273 -2.00 -13.85 23.69
CA GLU A 273 -1.82 -12.52 24.25
C GLU A 273 -1.55 -11.47 23.15
N ALA A 274 -1.84 -10.20 23.44
CA ALA A 274 -1.72 -9.13 22.44
C ALA A 274 -0.31 -9.01 21.86
N HIS A 275 0.72 -9.24 22.68
CA HIS A 275 2.11 -9.18 22.24
C HIS A 275 2.52 -10.39 21.37
N GLU A 276 2.00 -11.56 21.66
CA GLU A 276 2.19 -12.78 20.87
C GLU A 276 1.52 -12.64 19.51
N ALA A 277 0.26 -12.20 19.50
CA ALA A 277 -0.49 -11.92 18.27
C ALA A 277 0.23 -10.92 17.37
N ALA A 278 0.76 -9.82 17.94
CA ALA A 278 1.58 -8.86 17.20
C ALA A 278 2.89 -9.49 16.69
N GLY A 279 3.57 -10.26 17.55
CA GLY A 279 4.79 -11.01 17.21
C GLY A 279 4.59 -12.02 16.08
N ILE A 280 3.43 -12.66 16.00
CA ILE A 280 3.06 -13.59 14.91
C ILE A 280 2.73 -12.79 13.64
N ALA A 281 1.96 -11.70 13.74
CA ALA A 281 1.54 -10.90 12.60
C ALA A 281 2.71 -10.30 11.80
N LYS A 282 3.85 -10.02 12.42
CA LYS A 282 5.04 -9.52 11.70
C LYS A 282 5.51 -10.47 10.60
N TYR A 283 5.38 -11.77 10.79
CA TYR A 283 5.83 -12.77 9.81
C TYR A 283 4.89 -12.82 8.59
N PHE A 284 3.59 -12.56 8.77
CA PHE A 284 2.68 -12.36 7.65
C PHE A 284 3.18 -11.24 6.73
N TRP A 285 3.54 -10.09 7.29
CA TRP A 285 4.01 -8.93 6.52
C TRP A 285 5.36 -9.18 5.86
N LEU A 286 6.28 -9.83 6.57
CA LEU A 286 7.61 -10.17 6.05
C LEU A 286 7.53 -11.07 4.82
N PHE A 287 6.77 -12.15 4.92
CA PHE A 287 6.62 -13.10 3.81
C PHE A 287 5.78 -12.53 2.68
N ASN A 288 4.76 -11.74 2.97
CA ASN A 288 4.00 -11.01 1.95
C ASN A 288 4.90 -10.11 1.12
N LEU A 289 5.76 -9.32 1.76
CA LEU A 289 6.70 -8.43 1.10
C LEU A 289 7.71 -9.19 0.24
N GLY A 290 8.32 -10.23 0.80
CA GLY A 290 9.32 -11.05 0.11
C GLY A 290 8.75 -11.75 -1.12
N THR A 291 7.61 -12.39 -0.99
CA THR A 291 6.99 -13.15 -2.09
C THR A 291 6.39 -12.26 -3.16
N LEU A 292 5.89 -11.06 -2.82
CA LEU A 292 5.45 -10.07 -3.79
C LEU A 292 6.56 -9.72 -4.80
N LEU A 293 7.79 -9.51 -4.30
CA LEU A 293 8.94 -9.20 -5.15
C LEU A 293 9.39 -10.41 -5.97
N ILE A 294 9.51 -11.58 -5.30
CA ILE A 294 9.95 -12.82 -5.94
C ILE A 294 8.97 -13.24 -7.04
N ALA A 295 7.67 -13.21 -6.75
CA ALA A 295 6.64 -13.56 -7.73
C ALA A 295 6.56 -12.56 -8.89
N GLY A 296 6.75 -11.28 -8.62
CA GLY A 296 6.89 -10.26 -9.64
C GLY A 296 8.06 -10.57 -10.58
N TRP A 297 9.23 -10.85 -10.02
CA TRP A 297 10.42 -11.20 -10.79
C TRP A 297 10.27 -12.51 -11.59
N ILE A 298 9.67 -13.57 -10.98
CA ILE A 298 9.36 -14.83 -11.69
C ILE A 298 8.42 -14.56 -12.85
N SER A 299 7.37 -13.81 -12.61
CA SER A 299 6.38 -13.42 -13.61
C SER A 299 7.00 -12.62 -14.76
N ASP A 300 7.98 -11.74 -14.46
CA ASP A 300 8.75 -11.00 -15.46
C ASP A 300 9.58 -11.93 -16.34
N ARG A 301 10.27 -12.90 -15.74
CA ARG A 301 11.09 -13.87 -16.50
C ARG A 301 10.25 -14.81 -17.37
N LEU A 302 9.11 -15.24 -16.84
CA LEU A 302 8.20 -16.14 -17.56
C LEU A 302 7.37 -15.43 -18.63
N GLN A 303 7.18 -14.10 -18.49
CA GLN A 303 6.24 -13.30 -19.31
C GLN A 303 4.78 -13.82 -19.22
N LEU A 304 4.41 -14.38 -18.07
CA LEU A 304 3.12 -15.06 -17.83
C LEU A 304 2.44 -14.50 -16.57
N ARG A 305 2.00 -13.23 -16.62
CA ARG A 305 1.39 -12.52 -15.48
C ARG A 305 0.18 -13.26 -14.91
N LYS A 306 -0.75 -13.62 -15.80
CA LYS A 306 -2.02 -14.24 -15.42
C LYS A 306 -1.85 -15.61 -14.75
N ILE A 307 -0.96 -16.46 -15.29
CA ILE A 307 -0.77 -17.81 -14.74
C ILE A 307 -0.17 -17.74 -13.34
N VAL A 308 0.87 -16.93 -13.13
CA VAL A 308 1.50 -16.82 -11.81
C VAL A 308 0.51 -16.27 -10.77
N SER A 309 -0.26 -15.24 -11.15
CA SER A 309 -1.27 -14.66 -10.28
C SER A 309 -2.43 -15.63 -9.98
N LEU A 310 -2.91 -16.36 -11.01
CA LEU A 310 -3.95 -17.38 -10.85
C LEU A 310 -3.48 -18.53 -9.94
N THR A 311 -2.25 -18.99 -10.15
CA THR A 311 -1.65 -20.04 -9.28
C THR A 311 -1.61 -19.57 -7.82
N GLY A 312 -1.16 -18.33 -7.57
CA GLY A 312 -1.21 -17.73 -6.24
C GLY A 312 -2.61 -17.71 -5.64
N CYS A 313 -3.61 -17.31 -6.43
CA CYS A 313 -5.01 -17.27 -5.99
C CYS A 313 -5.57 -18.68 -5.66
N ILE A 314 -5.30 -19.67 -6.48
CA ILE A 314 -5.77 -21.05 -6.24
C ILE A 314 -5.10 -21.64 -5.00
N LEU A 315 -3.78 -21.48 -4.88
CA LEU A 315 -3.04 -21.95 -3.69
C LEU A 315 -3.51 -21.25 -2.42
N PHE A 316 -3.80 -19.94 -2.51
CA PHE A 316 -4.39 -19.17 -1.41
C PHE A 316 -5.76 -19.74 -1.03
N ALA A 317 -6.65 -19.99 -1.98
CA ALA A 317 -7.97 -20.55 -1.72
C ALA A 317 -7.89 -21.92 -1.02
N LEU A 318 -7.07 -22.83 -1.53
CA LEU A 318 -6.86 -24.14 -0.95
C LEU A 318 -6.26 -24.04 0.48
N TYR A 319 -5.30 -23.14 0.64
CA TYR A 319 -4.68 -22.92 1.95
C TYR A 319 -5.65 -22.32 2.96
N MET A 320 -6.54 -21.43 2.55
CA MET A 320 -7.54 -20.84 3.44
C MET A 320 -8.54 -21.86 3.99
N VAL A 321 -8.89 -22.90 3.24
CA VAL A 321 -9.70 -24.02 3.75
C VAL A 321 -8.99 -24.68 4.94
N PHE A 322 -7.68 -24.92 4.82
CA PHE A 322 -6.88 -25.44 5.93
C PHE A 322 -6.81 -24.42 7.09
N PHE A 323 -6.47 -23.16 6.81
CA PHE A 323 -6.31 -22.14 7.84
C PHE A 323 -7.60 -21.93 8.65
N ILE A 324 -8.76 -21.86 8.00
CA ILE A 324 -10.06 -21.73 8.69
C ILE A 324 -10.37 -22.97 9.51
N SER A 325 -9.92 -24.18 9.11
CA SER A 325 -10.13 -25.40 9.88
C SER A 325 -9.37 -25.43 11.22
N LEU A 326 -8.49 -24.49 11.47
CA LEU A 326 -7.75 -24.33 12.73
C LEU A 326 -8.56 -23.60 13.80
N PHE A 327 -9.62 -22.89 13.42
CA PHE A 327 -10.45 -22.17 14.37
C PHE A 327 -11.08 -23.14 15.38
N GLY A 328 -11.05 -22.74 16.64
CA GLY A 328 -11.49 -23.60 17.75
C GLY A 328 -10.49 -24.68 18.18
N LYS A 329 -9.26 -24.69 17.62
CA LYS A 329 -8.19 -25.58 18.02
C LYS A 329 -7.05 -24.82 18.69
N GLU A 330 -6.39 -25.44 19.63
CA GLU A 330 -5.15 -24.92 20.19
C GLU A 330 -4.03 -25.05 19.17
N VAL A 331 -3.35 -23.96 18.89
CA VAL A 331 -2.24 -23.90 17.95
C VAL A 331 -1.06 -23.26 18.66
N SER A 332 0.11 -23.90 18.61
CA SER A 332 1.32 -23.33 19.20
C SER A 332 1.82 -22.13 18.41
N ASP A 333 2.50 -21.18 19.08
CA ASP A 333 3.08 -19.97 18.46
C ASP A 333 3.94 -20.28 17.24
N GLY A 334 4.82 -21.29 17.34
CA GLY A 334 5.70 -21.68 16.24
C GLY A 334 4.93 -22.17 15.01
N ALA A 335 3.84 -22.93 15.21
CA ALA A 335 2.98 -23.38 14.13
C ALA A 335 2.20 -22.20 13.52
N MET A 336 1.65 -21.30 14.35
CA MET A 336 0.92 -20.14 13.87
C MET A 336 1.81 -19.15 13.10
N ILE A 337 3.08 -18.98 13.50
CA ILE A 337 4.08 -18.22 12.74
C ILE A 337 4.23 -18.80 11.33
N ILE A 338 4.37 -20.12 11.20
CA ILE A 338 4.48 -20.78 9.89
C ILE A 338 3.20 -20.56 9.09
N TYR A 339 2.04 -20.73 9.70
CA TYR A 339 0.76 -20.62 9.02
C TYR A 339 0.49 -19.18 8.52
N THR A 340 0.74 -18.18 9.35
CA THR A 340 0.60 -16.79 8.94
C THR A 340 1.63 -16.35 7.90
N SER A 341 2.85 -16.91 7.96
CA SER A 341 3.90 -16.69 6.94
C SER A 341 3.46 -17.20 5.57
N ILE A 342 2.93 -18.42 5.51
CA ILE A 342 2.42 -19.01 4.27
C ILE A 342 1.26 -18.16 3.73
N LEU A 343 0.34 -17.77 4.60
CA LEU A 343 -0.81 -16.94 4.23
C LEU A 343 -0.38 -15.61 3.59
N GLY A 344 0.54 -14.89 4.24
CA GLY A 344 1.10 -13.65 3.70
C GLY A 344 1.81 -13.87 2.38
N GLY A 345 2.60 -14.95 2.29
CA GLY A 345 3.32 -15.33 1.09
C GLY A 345 2.41 -15.60 -0.10
N LEU A 346 1.33 -16.33 0.08
CA LEU A 346 0.39 -16.68 -1.00
C LEU A 346 -0.34 -15.43 -1.55
N ILE A 347 -0.70 -14.49 -0.70
CA ILE A 347 -1.27 -13.20 -1.13
C ILE A 347 -0.24 -12.42 -1.96
N GLY A 348 1.03 -12.39 -1.54
CA GLY A 348 2.11 -11.75 -2.29
C GLY A 348 2.34 -12.37 -3.67
N ILE A 349 2.28 -13.71 -3.78
CA ILE A 349 2.40 -14.44 -5.05
C ILE A 349 1.27 -14.08 -6.02
N CYS A 350 0.05 -13.87 -5.53
CA CYS A 350 -1.07 -13.46 -6.34
C CYS A 350 -0.96 -11.99 -6.78
N TYR A 351 -0.68 -11.09 -5.83
CA TYR A 351 -0.79 -9.65 -6.02
C TYR A 351 0.38 -9.06 -6.83
N GLY A 352 1.62 -9.55 -6.65
CA GLY A 352 2.79 -9.01 -7.34
C GLY A 352 2.67 -9.05 -8.88
N PRO A 353 2.42 -10.22 -9.50
CA PRO A 353 2.20 -10.32 -10.94
C PRO A 353 0.96 -9.58 -11.43
N TRP A 354 -0.09 -9.48 -10.60
CA TRP A 354 -1.27 -8.70 -10.93
C TRP A 354 -0.94 -7.20 -11.09
N CYS A 355 -0.09 -6.64 -10.24
CA CYS A 355 0.34 -5.24 -10.38
C CYS A 355 0.96 -4.97 -11.76
N ALA A 356 1.82 -5.88 -12.22
CA ALA A 356 2.42 -5.78 -13.55
C ALA A 356 1.37 -5.92 -14.66
N LEU A 357 0.47 -6.91 -14.55
CA LEU A 357 -0.62 -7.09 -15.49
C LEU A 357 -1.53 -5.86 -15.58
N PHE A 358 -1.88 -5.27 -14.45
CA PHE A 358 -2.73 -4.08 -14.39
C PHE A 358 -2.05 -2.88 -15.06
N SER A 359 -0.76 -2.67 -14.78
CA SER A 359 0.04 -1.63 -15.45
C SER A 359 0.10 -1.82 -16.96
N GLU A 360 0.35 -3.04 -17.44
CA GLU A 360 0.37 -3.38 -18.86
C GLU A 360 -0.99 -3.11 -19.52
N ASN A 361 -2.11 -3.44 -18.86
CA ASN A 361 -3.45 -3.16 -19.37
C ASN A 361 -3.77 -1.67 -19.44
N ILE A 362 -3.22 -0.85 -18.54
CA ILE A 362 -3.34 0.61 -18.64
C ILE A 362 -2.52 1.13 -19.82
N GLU A 363 -1.30 0.62 -20.02
CA GLU A 363 -0.45 0.98 -21.15
C GLU A 363 -1.09 0.65 -22.51
N ASP A 364 -1.82 -0.46 -22.58
CA ASP A 364 -2.58 -0.84 -23.77
C ASP A 364 -3.71 0.15 -24.12
N VAL A 365 -4.25 0.87 -23.14
CA VAL A 365 -5.21 1.97 -23.37
C VAL A 365 -4.45 3.22 -23.79
N ASN A 366 -3.53 3.68 -22.94
CA ASN A 366 -2.64 4.80 -23.23
C ASN A 366 -1.51 4.86 -22.18
N PRO A 367 -0.22 4.78 -22.57
CA PRO A 367 0.92 4.80 -21.64
C PRO A 367 0.99 6.04 -20.75
N SER A 368 0.44 7.19 -21.20
CA SER A 368 0.44 8.42 -20.41
C SER A 368 -0.61 8.44 -19.29
N LEU A 369 -1.54 7.49 -19.26
CA LEU A 369 -2.64 7.40 -18.29
C LEU A 369 -2.36 6.46 -17.12
N GLN A 370 -1.11 6.07 -16.88
CA GLN A 370 -0.73 5.18 -15.78
C GLN A 370 -1.27 5.67 -14.42
N SER A 371 -1.04 6.94 -14.09
CA SER A 371 -1.54 7.52 -12.84
C SER A 371 -3.07 7.47 -12.74
N SER A 372 -3.78 7.67 -13.85
CA SER A 372 -5.24 7.62 -13.88
C SER A 372 -5.78 6.20 -13.67
N GLY A 373 -5.14 5.19 -14.27
CA GLY A 373 -5.49 3.79 -14.05
C GLY A 373 -5.28 3.34 -12.60
N TRP A 374 -4.13 3.68 -12.02
CA TRP A 374 -3.86 3.40 -10.62
C TRP A 374 -4.80 4.17 -9.67
N ALA A 375 -5.28 5.36 -10.04
CA ALA A 375 -6.29 6.07 -9.27
C ALA A 375 -7.64 5.34 -9.25
N VAL A 376 -8.04 4.68 -10.36
CA VAL A 376 -9.24 3.81 -10.38
C VAL A 376 -9.08 2.65 -9.41
N PHE A 377 -7.95 1.93 -9.44
CA PHE A 377 -7.68 0.89 -8.46
C PHE A 377 -7.70 1.43 -7.02
N GLY A 378 -7.05 2.56 -6.77
CA GLY A 378 -7.03 3.20 -5.45
C GLY A 378 -8.43 3.54 -4.94
N LEU A 379 -9.32 4.03 -5.81
CA LEU A 379 -10.72 4.32 -5.46
C LEU A 379 -11.46 3.02 -5.07
N VAL A 380 -11.38 1.98 -5.90
CA VAL A 380 -12.06 0.70 -5.64
C VAL A 380 -11.52 0.05 -4.37
N SER A 381 -10.20 0.07 -4.18
CA SER A 381 -9.55 -0.48 -2.99
C SER A 381 -9.96 0.25 -1.70
N LYS A 382 -10.09 1.59 -1.74
CA LYS A 382 -10.58 2.37 -0.59
C LYS A 382 -12.04 2.06 -0.29
N ILE A 383 -12.90 1.93 -1.29
CA ILE A 383 -14.30 1.50 -1.09
C ILE A 383 -14.34 0.12 -0.44
N THR A 384 -13.53 -0.83 -0.94
CA THR A 384 -13.42 -2.17 -0.34
C THR A 384 -12.93 -2.09 1.12
N GLY A 385 -11.95 -1.23 1.42
CA GLY A 385 -11.46 -1.00 2.78
C GLY A 385 -12.53 -0.44 3.72
N ILE A 386 -13.36 0.51 3.27
CA ILE A 386 -14.50 1.04 4.03
C ILE A 386 -15.50 -0.08 4.33
N LEU A 387 -15.88 -0.86 3.31
CA LEU A 387 -16.80 -1.97 3.47
C LEU A 387 -16.23 -3.03 4.42
N THR A 388 -14.95 -3.38 4.31
CA THR A 388 -14.26 -4.30 5.23
C THR A 388 -14.35 -3.79 6.66
N SER A 389 -14.03 -2.52 6.90
CA SER A 389 -14.06 -1.93 8.24
C SER A 389 -15.45 -1.94 8.89
N LEU A 390 -16.50 -1.80 8.10
CA LEU A 390 -17.90 -1.80 8.60
C LEU A 390 -18.48 -3.22 8.73
N ILE A 391 -18.22 -4.11 7.76
CA ILE A 391 -18.88 -5.41 7.69
C ILE A 391 -18.20 -6.43 8.59
N VAL A 392 -16.84 -6.43 8.68
CA VAL A 392 -16.11 -7.39 9.52
C VAL A 392 -16.62 -7.43 10.95
N PRO A 393 -16.69 -6.30 11.67
CA PRO A 393 -17.14 -6.32 13.06
C PRO A 393 -18.57 -6.84 13.23
N LEU A 394 -19.47 -6.56 12.27
CA LEU A 394 -20.86 -7.01 12.32
C LEU A 394 -20.97 -8.52 12.12
N VAL A 395 -20.27 -9.07 11.14
CA VAL A 395 -20.26 -10.52 10.88
C VAL A 395 -19.58 -11.26 12.02
N VAL A 396 -18.45 -10.75 12.51
CA VAL A 396 -17.71 -11.37 13.61
C VAL A 396 -18.54 -11.41 14.89
N ALA A 397 -19.27 -10.33 15.21
CA ALA A 397 -20.13 -10.28 16.39
C ALA A 397 -21.31 -11.26 16.31
N SER A 398 -21.83 -11.56 15.12
CA SER A 398 -22.98 -12.45 14.94
C SER A 398 -22.61 -13.91 14.69
N SER A 399 -21.49 -14.16 14.00
CA SER A 399 -21.21 -15.47 13.40
C SER A 399 -19.75 -15.92 13.51
N GLY A 400 -18.87 -15.09 14.12
CA GLY A 400 -17.46 -15.43 14.34
C GLY A 400 -16.51 -15.07 13.20
N TRP A 401 -15.22 -15.18 13.50
CA TRP A 401 -14.13 -14.87 12.57
C TRP A 401 -14.02 -15.87 11.41
N ASP A 402 -14.29 -17.13 11.65
CA ASP A 402 -14.29 -18.20 10.66
C ASP A 402 -15.31 -17.96 9.56
N THR A 403 -16.54 -17.59 9.92
CA THR A 403 -17.60 -17.24 8.99
C THR A 403 -17.22 -16.05 8.12
N TRP A 404 -16.62 -15.01 8.71
CA TRP A 404 -16.13 -13.88 7.94
C TRP A 404 -15.05 -14.29 6.93
N LEU A 405 -14.09 -15.11 7.34
CA LEU A 405 -13.03 -15.57 6.45
C LEU A 405 -13.56 -16.40 5.30
N TRP A 406 -14.56 -17.26 5.52
CA TRP A 406 -15.25 -17.99 4.44
C TRP A 406 -15.89 -17.04 3.43
N ILE A 407 -16.56 -15.97 3.91
CA ILE A 407 -17.14 -14.94 3.04
C ILE A 407 -16.04 -14.23 2.25
N ALA A 408 -15.00 -13.77 2.92
CA ALA A 408 -13.91 -13.02 2.31
C ALA A 408 -13.18 -13.82 1.22
N VAL A 409 -12.90 -15.11 1.50
CA VAL A 409 -12.25 -16.00 0.52
C VAL A 409 -13.21 -16.34 -0.61
N GLY A 410 -14.45 -16.71 -0.30
CA GLY A 410 -15.45 -17.08 -1.31
C GLY A 410 -15.69 -15.93 -2.29
N VAL A 411 -16.04 -14.76 -1.79
CA VAL A 411 -16.25 -13.55 -2.60
C VAL A 411 -14.98 -13.18 -3.35
N GLY A 412 -13.85 -13.15 -2.64
CA GLY A 412 -12.56 -12.77 -3.21
C GLY A 412 -12.15 -13.65 -4.40
N VAL A 413 -12.13 -14.96 -4.20
CA VAL A 413 -11.67 -15.92 -5.22
C VAL A 413 -12.65 -16.04 -6.39
N ILE A 414 -13.96 -16.16 -6.10
CA ILE A 414 -15.00 -16.33 -7.11
C ILE A 414 -15.05 -15.15 -8.07
N ILE A 415 -14.87 -13.93 -7.57
CA ILE A 415 -14.91 -12.72 -8.41
C ILE A 415 -13.54 -12.47 -9.06
N TYR A 416 -12.44 -12.75 -8.36
CA TYR A 416 -11.11 -12.48 -8.89
C TYR A 416 -10.78 -13.28 -10.15
N ILE A 417 -11.12 -14.56 -10.20
CA ILE A 417 -10.78 -15.43 -11.31
C ILE A 417 -11.38 -14.94 -12.63
N PRO A 418 -12.70 -14.70 -12.77
CA PRO A 418 -13.27 -14.13 -13.98
C PRO A 418 -12.71 -12.75 -14.34
N CYS A 419 -12.47 -11.90 -13.34
CA CYS A 419 -11.89 -10.60 -13.56
C CYS A 419 -10.44 -10.68 -14.08
N LEU A 420 -9.64 -11.61 -13.58
CA LEU A 420 -8.30 -11.88 -14.09
C LEU A 420 -8.33 -12.40 -15.55
N ILE A 421 -9.32 -13.23 -15.89
CA ILE A 421 -9.51 -13.74 -17.24
C ILE A 421 -9.84 -12.62 -18.21
N SER A 422 -10.67 -11.66 -17.81
CA SER A 422 -11.09 -10.52 -18.65
C SER A 422 -9.95 -9.55 -18.98
N GLY A 423 -8.90 -9.48 -18.18
CA GLY A 423 -7.72 -8.66 -18.45
C GLY A 423 -7.01 -9.08 -19.74
N LYS A 424 -6.32 -8.18 -20.40
CA LYS A 424 -5.49 -8.50 -21.57
C LYS A 424 -4.16 -9.09 -21.11
N GLY A 425 -3.58 -10.00 -21.90
CA GLY A 425 -2.29 -10.61 -21.61
C GLY A 425 -2.26 -12.11 -21.93
N PRO A 426 -1.08 -12.68 -22.21
CA PRO A 426 -0.92 -14.06 -22.64
C PRO A 426 -1.16 -15.04 -21.48
N TRP A 427 -1.82 -16.18 -21.81
CA TRP A 427 -1.95 -17.33 -20.93
C TRP A 427 -0.81 -18.36 -21.12
N LEU A 428 -0.30 -18.46 -22.34
CA LEU A 428 0.78 -19.37 -22.69
C LEU A 428 1.92 -18.60 -23.35
N ARG A 429 3.14 -19.04 -23.12
CA ARG A 429 4.32 -18.50 -23.79
C ARG A 429 4.16 -18.70 -25.28
N ARG A 430 4.00 -17.62 -26.05
CA ARG A 430 4.08 -17.72 -27.52
C ARG A 430 5.46 -18.30 -27.86
N LYS A 431 5.52 -19.41 -28.59
CA LYS A 431 6.73 -19.87 -29.27
C LYS A 431 7.05 -18.80 -30.33
N THR A 432 7.77 -17.78 -29.95
CA THR A 432 8.27 -16.79 -30.91
C THR A 432 9.44 -17.41 -31.64
N GLY A 433 9.23 -17.76 -32.89
CA GLY A 433 10.28 -17.86 -33.88
C GLY A 433 10.74 -16.46 -34.32
N ALA A 434 11.07 -15.57 -33.40
CA ALA A 434 11.65 -14.28 -33.71
C ALA A 434 12.63 -13.92 -32.58
N ASN A 435 13.86 -13.64 -32.96
CA ASN A 435 15.01 -13.29 -32.12
C ASN A 435 14.66 -12.25 -31.05
N PRO A 436 15.23 -12.38 -29.83
CA PRO A 436 15.16 -11.30 -28.85
C PRO A 436 15.85 -10.07 -29.45
N VAL A 437 15.11 -8.97 -29.45
CA VAL A 437 15.69 -7.65 -29.74
C VAL A 437 16.87 -7.47 -28.78
N THR A 438 18.04 -7.44 -29.37
CA THR A 438 19.31 -7.13 -28.73
C THR A 438 19.16 -5.90 -27.85
N THR A 439 19.36 -6.08 -26.57
CA THR A 439 19.57 -5.03 -25.59
C THR A 439 20.60 -4.04 -26.13
N VAL A 440 20.15 -2.84 -26.44
CA VAL A 440 21.04 -1.69 -26.59
C VAL A 440 21.45 -1.28 -25.18
N GLN A 441 22.77 -1.37 -24.94
CA GLN A 441 23.48 -0.95 -23.74
C GLN A 441 23.28 0.53 -23.38
#